data_1d71c84f3dcf82346780efbf3a686aa7
#
_entry.id   1d71c84f3dcf82346780efbf3a686aa7
#
_cell.length_a   1.000
_cell.length_b   1.000
_cell.length_c   1.000
_cell.angle_alpha   90.00
_cell.angle_beta   90.00
_cell.angle_gamma   90.00
#
_symmetry.space_group_name_H-M   'P 1'
#
loop_
_entity.id
_entity.type
_entity.pdbx_description
1 polymer ?
#
loop_
_entity_poly.entity_id
_entity_poly.type
_entity_poly.pdbx_seq_one_letter_code
_entity_poly.pdbx_strand_id
1 'polypeptide(L)'
;TIDHCLLGEPTNPDALGDAFKVGRRGSLSGVLTVKGVQGHVAYPHLADNPIPRLLKLIGELTAAPLDHGSDFFPPSNLEVGAVDVGNPVFNLIPAQATARFNVRFNDHFSLATLKSEIIRRIDGAGLTYDLEFQTGASQSFLTAPGPFTELVAGAVEEVTGRRPVPSTSGGTSDARFIKDICPVVEFGLVGRTMHKVDEATPVADIQALTAIYGRIIARYFATFA
;
A
#
# COMPACT_ATOMS: atom_id res chain seq x y z
N THR A 1 12.06 9.76 24.92
CA THR A 1 10.78 9.94 24.19
C THR A 1 11.07 10.71 22.91
N ILE A 2 10.45 10.34 21.83
CA ILE A 2 10.49 11.08 20.55
C ILE A 2 9.10 11.70 20.41
N ASP A 3 9.03 13.02 20.19
CA ASP A 3 7.75 13.74 20.15
C ASP A 3 7.15 13.74 18.74
N HIS A 4 7.98 13.94 17.71
CA HIS A 4 7.55 13.95 16.31
C HIS A 4 8.68 13.42 15.40
N CYS A 5 8.30 12.91 14.23
CA CYS A 5 9.24 12.51 13.18
C CYS A 5 8.91 13.21 11.85
N LEU A 6 9.92 13.82 11.24
CA LEU A 6 9.89 14.21 9.84
C LEU A 6 10.75 13.23 9.05
N LEU A 7 10.14 12.47 8.15
CA LEU A 7 10.80 11.47 7.33
C LEU A 7 11.04 12.02 5.92
N GLY A 8 12.26 11.88 5.42
CA GLY A 8 12.65 12.29 4.07
C GLY A 8 12.29 11.24 3.03
N GLU A 9 11.13 11.39 2.42
CA GLU A 9 10.64 10.53 1.34
C GLU A 9 10.18 11.38 0.15
N PRO A 10 10.31 10.92 -1.10
CA PRO A 10 9.73 11.62 -2.25
C PRO A 10 8.22 11.68 -2.12
N THR A 11 7.68 12.86 -1.86
CA THR A 11 6.25 13.06 -1.62
C THR A 11 5.56 13.88 -2.70
N ASN A 12 6.33 14.64 -3.47
CA ASN A 12 5.81 15.60 -4.42
C ASN A 12 5.63 14.93 -5.81
N PRO A 13 4.45 15.03 -6.44
CA PRO A 13 4.23 14.43 -7.76
C PRO A 13 4.94 15.15 -8.89
N ASP A 14 4.82 16.47 -8.98
CA ASP A 14 5.27 17.27 -10.13
C ASP A 14 6.28 18.36 -9.76
N ALA A 15 6.06 19.07 -8.65
CA ALA A 15 6.93 20.13 -8.19
C ALA A 15 7.10 20.10 -6.67
N LEU A 16 8.27 20.55 -6.19
CA LEU A 16 8.54 20.67 -4.77
C LEU A 16 7.53 21.61 -4.09
N GLY A 17 6.87 21.14 -3.06
CA GLY A 17 5.82 21.87 -2.35
C GLY A 17 4.39 21.50 -2.79
N ASP A 18 4.20 20.55 -3.66
CA ASP A 18 2.86 20.11 -4.07
C ASP A 18 2.15 19.32 -2.97
N ALA A 19 2.86 18.40 -2.29
CA ALA A 19 2.25 17.52 -1.29
C ALA A 19 3.23 17.07 -0.22
N PHE A 20 2.67 16.73 0.94
CA PHE A 20 3.37 16.05 2.03
C PHE A 20 2.51 14.88 2.53
N LYS A 21 3.14 13.86 3.09
CA LYS A 21 2.39 12.69 3.56
C LYS A 21 2.13 12.81 5.06
N VAL A 22 0.86 12.75 5.40
CA VAL A 22 0.37 12.72 6.80
C VAL A 22 -0.07 11.32 7.22
N GLY A 23 0.00 10.35 6.30
CA GLY A 23 -0.37 8.97 6.56
C GLY A 23 -0.08 8.09 5.35
N ARG A 24 -0.22 6.80 5.55
CA ARG A 24 -0.07 5.78 4.50
C ARG A 24 -1.14 4.71 4.64
N ARG A 25 -1.61 4.21 3.51
CA ARG A 25 -2.47 3.01 3.48
C ARG A 25 -1.69 1.81 4.01
N GLY A 26 -2.41 0.89 4.63
CA GLY A 26 -1.89 -0.42 4.99
C GLY A 26 -1.61 -1.29 3.77
N SER A 27 -0.91 -2.39 3.99
CA SER A 27 -0.58 -3.37 2.95
C SER A 27 -0.73 -4.77 3.50
N LEU A 28 -1.44 -5.64 2.76
CA LEU A 28 -1.59 -7.05 3.07
C LEU A 28 -1.46 -7.87 1.79
N SER A 29 -0.54 -8.82 1.77
CA SER A 29 -0.39 -9.78 0.65
C SER A 29 -0.90 -11.15 1.04
N GLY A 30 -1.47 -11.88 0.09
CA GLY A 30 -1.92 -13.24 0.29
C GLY A 30 -1.64 -14.14 -0.92
N VAL A 31 -1.56 -15.43 -0.63
CA VAL A 31 -1.48 -16.51 -1.61
C VAL A 31 -2.68 -17.43 -1.41
N LEU A 32 -3.49 -17.56 -2.45
CA LEU A 32 -4.65 -18.44 -2.51
C LEU A 32 -4.30 -19.66 -3.36
N THR A 33 -4.42 -20.85 -2.79
CA THR A 33 -4.08 -22.11 -3.46
C THR A 33 -5.29 -23.03 -3.50
N VAL A 34 -5.57 -23.61 -4.64
CA VAL A 34 -6.55 -24.68 -4.81
C VAL A 34 -5.82 -25.94 -5.23
N LYS A 35 -6.00 -27.01 -4.45
CA LYS A 35 -5.47 -28.34 -4.77
C LYS A 35 -6.47 -29.10 -5.62
N GLY A 36 -5.95 -29.89 -6.56
CA GLY A 36 -6.70 -30.77 -7.43
C GLY A 36 -6.04 -32.16 -7.52
N VAL A 37 -6.43 -32.89 -8.51
CA VAL A 37 -5.83 -34.20 -8.86
C VAL A 37 -5.34 -34.12 -10.31
N GLN A 38 -4.03 -34.25 -10.49
CA GLN A 38 -3.41 -34.24 -11.82
C GLN A 38 -3.90 -35.39 -12.67
N GLY A 39 -4.14 -35.12 -13.96
CA GLY A 39 -4.54 -36.15 -14.88
C GLY A 39 -4.50 -35.73 -16.34
N HIS A 40 -4.78 -36.66 -17.24
CA HIS A 40 -4.85 -36.39 -18.67
C HIS A 40 -6.18 -35.75 -19.03
N VAL A 41 -6.15 -34.67 -19.84
CA VAL A 41 -7.40 -33.91 -20.19
C VAL A 41 -8.45 -34.75 -20.91
N ALA A 42 -8.04 -35.86 -21.60
CA ALA A 42 -8.94 -36.79 -22.27
C ALA A 42 -9.73 -37.67 -21.25
N TYR A 43 -9.30 -37.75 -20.01
CA TYR A 43 -9.91 -38.57 -18.95
C TYR A 43 -10.26 -37.71 -17.72
N PRO A 44 -11.09 -36.68 -17.85
CA PRO A 44 -11.35 -35.71 -16.77
C PRO A 44 -12.01 -36.36 -15.54
N HIS A 45 -12.66 -37.50 -15.69
CA HIS A 45 -13.25 -38.28 -14.59
C HIS A 45 -12.21 -38.94 -13.65
N LEU A 46 -10.94 -39.00 -14.08
CA LEU A 46 -9.82 -39.50 -13.26
C LEU A 46 -8.96 -38.36 -12.68
N ALA A 47 -9.38 -37.11 -12.87
CA ALA A 47 -8.68 -35.95 -12.42
C ALA A 47 -9.63 -34.98 -11.68
N ASP A 48 -9.07 -33.96 -11.04
CA ASP A 48 -9.83 -32.84 -10.45
C ASP A 48 -9.12 -31.53 -10.80
N ASN A 49 -9.74 -30.75 -11.68
CA ASN A 49 -9.13 -29.53 -12.20
C ASN A 49 -9.27 -28.36 -11.19
N PRO A 50 -8.16 -27.85 -10.62
CA PRO A 50 -8.22 -26.75 -9.66
C PRO A 50 -8.49 -25.38 -10.30
N ILE A 51 -8.22 -25.23 -11.61
CA ILE A 51 -8.28 -23.92 -12.30
C ILE A 51 -9.68 -23.28 -12.24
N PRO A 52 -10.78 -23.95 -12.62
CA PRO A 52 -12.11 -23.35 -12.56
C PRO A 52 -12.51 -22.93 -11.15
N ARG A 53 -12.09 -23.69 -10.12
CA ARG A 53 -12.34 -23.37 -8.73
C ARG A 53 -11.57 -22.14 -8.29
N LEU A 54 -10.28 -22.04 -8.65
CA LEU A 54 -9.47 -20.85 -8.35
C LEU A 54 -10.07 -19.59 -9.01
N LEU A 55 -10.47 -19.67 -10.28
CA LEU A 55 -11.09 -18.54 -10.97
C LEU A 55 -12.39 -18.08 -10.30
N LYS A 56 -13.21 -19.03 -9.79
CA LYS A 56 -14.41 -18.69 -9.03
C LYS A 56 -14.07 -17.97 -7.74
N LEU A 57 -13.07 -18.45 -6.97
CA LEU A 57 -12.62 -17.82 -5.73
C LEU A 57 -12.07 -16.40 -5.96
N ILE A 58 -11.31 -16.20 -7.04
CA ILE A 58 -10.85 -14.86 -7.46
C ILE A 58 -12.04 -13.96 -7.80
N GLY A 59 -13.04 -14.49 -8.50
CA GLY A 59 -14.28 -13.77 -8.81
C GLY A 59 -15.00 -13.27 -7.57
N GLU A 60 -15.19 -14.13 -6.56
CA GLU A 60 -15.81 -13.74 -5.28
C GLU A 60 -14.96 -12.70 -4.52
N LEU A 61 -13.64 -12.88 -4.52
CA LEU A 61 -12.71 -11.97 -3.85
C LEU A 61 -12.77 -10.56 -4.43
N THR A 62 -12.96 -10.43 -5.75
CA THR A 62 -12.92 -9.17 -6.49
C THR A 62 -14.30 -8.63 -6.90
N ALA A 63 -15.40 -9.32 -6.53
CA ALA A 63 -16.76 -9.01 -6.99
C ALA A 63 -17.26 -7.61 -6.61
N ALA A 64 -16.78 -7.05 -5.49
CA ALA A 64 -17.22 -5.75 -5.02
C ALA A 64 -16.03 -4.96 -4.42
N PRO A 65 -16.08 -3.62 -4.45
CA PRO A 65 -15.14 -2.77 -3.73
C PRO A 65 -15.06 -3.17 -2.25
N LEU A 66 -13.90 -2.95 -1.63
CA LEU A 66 -13.74 -3.14 -0.18
C LEU A 66 -14.44 -2.03 0.61
N ASP A 67 -14.31 -0.79 0.12
CA ASP A 67 -14.90 0.43 0.66
C ASP A 67 -14.91 1.54 -0.41
N HIS A 68 -15.36 2.72 -0.03
CA HIS A 68 -15.43 3.90 -0.91
C HIS A 68 -14.46 5.01 -0.49
N GLY A 69 -13.50 4.73 0.40
CA GLY A 69 -12.59 5.72 0.95
C GLY A 69 -13.13 6.37 2.22
N SER A 70 -12.30 7.23 2.81
CA SER A 70 -12.65 8.07 3.95
C SER A 70 -12.26 9.53 3.67
N ASP A 71 -12.48 10.43 4.63
CA ASP A 71 -12.10 11.85 4.49
C ASP A 71 -10.60 12.04 4.23
N PHE A 72 -9.77 11.09 4.64
CA PHE A 72 -8.31 11.20 4.55
C PHE A 72 -7.68 10.19 3.60
N PHE A 73 -8.39 9.14 3.21
CA PHE A 73 -7.83 8.06 2.41
C PHE A 73 -8.66 7.77 1.15
N PRO A 74 -7.99 7.47 0.02
CA PRO A 74 -8.67 6.89 -1.13
C PRO A 74 -9.25 5.51 -0.77
N PRO A 75 -10.16 4.97 -1.60
CA PRO A 75 -10.67 3.62 -1.43
C PRO A 75 -9.58 2.56 -1.32
N SER A 76 -9.83 1.54 -0.52
CA SER A 76 -9.00 0.34 -0.48
C SER A 76 -9.11 -0.41 -1.81
N ASN A 77 -7.98 -0.93 -2.29
CA ASN A 77 -7.97 -1.72 -3.51
C ASN A 77 -7.30 -3.08 -3.29
N LEU A 78 -7.85 -4.10 -3.93
CA LEU A 78 -7.32 -5.45 -3.98
C LEU A 78 -6.98 -5.79 -5.42
N GLU A 79 -5.72 -6.18 -5.65
CA GLU A 79 -5.24 -6.56 -6.98
C GLU A 79 -4.68 -7.97 -6.96
N VAL A 80 -5.12 -8.79 -7.92
CA VAL A 80 -4.52 -10.10 -8.17
C VAL A 80 -3.37 -9.90 -9.16
N GLY A 81 -2.15 -9.99 -8.64
CA GLY A 81 -0.94 -9.72 -9.41
C GLY A 81 -0.37 -10.93 -10.17
N ALA A 82 -0.80 -12.15 -9.82
CA ALA A 82 -0.36 -13.35 -10.52
C ALA A 82 -1.36 -14.49 -10.35
N VAL A 83 -1.50 -15.29 -11.41
CA VAL A 83 -2.14 -16.60 -11.39
C VAL A 83 -1.18 -17.59 -12.03
N ASP A 84 -0.87 -18.67 -11.33
CA ASP A 84 0.12 -19.65 -11.75
C ASP A 84 -0.38 -21.08 -11.52
N VAL A 85 -0.15 -21.94 -12.48
CA VAL A 85 -0.47 -23.37 -12.41
C VAL A 85 0.77 -24.25 -12.62
N GLY A 86 1.92 -23.66 -13.02
CA GLY A 86 3.17 -24.36 -13.27
C GLY A 86 3.09 -25.43 -14.37
N ASN A 87 2.10 -25.33 -15.28
CA ASN A 87 1.83 -26.35 -16.29
C ASN A 87 2.16 -25.86 -17.70
N PRO A 88 3.26 -26.33 -18.32
CA PRO A 88 3.66 -25.93 -19.65
C PRO A 88 3.01 -26.74 -20.79
N VAL A 89 2.22 -27.79 -20.50
CA VAL A 89 1.67 -28.71 -21.49
C VAL A 89 0.15 -28.65 -21.59
N PHE A 90 -0.40 -28.84 -22.79
CA PHE A 90 -1.83 -28.67 -23.06
C PHE A 90 -2.70 -29.88 -22.67
N ASN A 91 -2.13 -31.05 -22.55
CA ASN A 91 -2.88 -32.31 -22.32
C ASN A 91 -2.88 -32.75 -20.84
N LEU A 92 -2.45 -31.87 -19.91
CA LEU A 92 -2.35 -32.17 -18.49
C LEU A 92 -3.28 -31.25 -17.69
N ILE A 93 -4.10 -31.82 -16.82
CA ILE A 93 -4.79 -31.10 -15.74
C ILE A 93 -3.79 -30.97 -14.58
N PRO A 94 -3.51 -29.76 -14.06
CA PRO A 94 -2.51 -29.57 -13.00
C PRO A 94 -2.98 -30.07 -11.64
N ALA A 95 -2.03 -30.40 -10.74
CA ALA A 95 -2.32 -30.83 -9.37
C ALA A 95 -2.75 -29.67 -8.45
N GLN A 96 -2.39 -28.43 -8.81
CA GLN A 96 -2.75 -27.22 -8.05
C GLN A 96 -2.78 -26.00 -8.95
N ALA A 97 -3.47 -24.95 -8.47
CA ALA A 97 -3.47 -23.62 -9.06
C ALA A 97 -3.36 -22.59 -7.95
N THR A 98 -2.58 -21.53 -8.16
CA THR A 98 -2.33 -20.46 -7.17
C THR A 98 -2.63 -19.09 -7.72
N ALA A 99 -3.09 -18.18 -6.84
CA ALA A 99 -3.19 -16.76 -7.11
C ALA A 99 -2.46 -15.97 -6.03
N ARG A 100 -1.78 -14.90 -6.41
CA ARG A 100 -1.16 -13.95 -5.49
C ARG A 100 -1.87 -12.62 -5.61
N PHE A 101 -2.22 -12.04 -4.47
CA PHE A 101 -2.88 -10.75 -4.41
C PHE A 101 -2.25 -9.84 -3.37
N ASN A 102 -2.44 -8.53 -3.56
CA ASN A 102 -2.09 -7.50 -2.58
C ASN A 102 -3.28 -6.58 -2.36
N VAL A 103 -3.47 -6.19 -1.11
CA VAL A 103 -4.48 -5.21 -0.71
C VAL A 103 -3.78 -3.98 -0.17
N ARG A 104 -4.13 -2.81 -0.72
CA ARG A 104 -3.83 -1.51 -0.12
C ARG A 104 -5.10 -1.02 0.56
N PHE A 105 -5.08 -0.87 1.87
CA PHE A 105 -6.27 -0.58 2.65
C PHE A 105 -6.13 0.68 3.51
N ASN A 106 -7.24 1.34 3.72
CA ASN A 106 -7.38 2.58 4.46
C ASN A 106 -7.73 2.33 5.94
N ASP A 107 -8.20 3.37 6.62
CA ASP A 107 -8.55 3.37 8.04
C ASP A 107 -9.87 2.68 8.39
N HIS A 108 -10.67 2.26 7.39
CA HIS A 108 -11.86 1.43 7.63
C HIS A 108 -11.51 0.02 8.12
N PHE A 109 -10.27 -0.44 7.86
CA PHE A 109 -9.83 -1.78 8.23
C PHE A 109 -8.63 -1.77 9.18
N SER A 110 -8.69 -2.65 10.15
CA SER A 110 -7.50 -3.22 10.78
C SER A 110 -7.02 -4.43 9.97
N LEU A 111 -5.78 -4.88 10.20
CA LEU A 111 -5.29 -6.13 9.59
C LEU A 111 -6.19 -7.32 9.94
N ALA A 112 -6.74 -7.35 11.16
CA ALA A 112 -7.63 -8.43 11.60
C ALA A 112 -8.96 -8.39 10.84
N THR A 113 -9.62 -7.24 10.78
CA THR A 113 -10.92 -7.09 10.09
C THR A 113 -10.79 -7.27 8.59
N LEU A 114 -9.69 -6.82 7.98
CA LEU A 114 -9.42 -7.04 6.56
C LEU A 114 -9.24 -8.53 6.23
N LYS A 115 -8.47 -9.27 7.03
CA LYS A 115 -8.32 -10.73 6.88
C LYS A 115 -9.65 -11.43 6.98
N SER A 116 -10.48 -11.06 7.95
CA SER A 116 -11.83 -11.62 8.12
C SER A 116 -12.71 -11.33 6.91
N GLU A 117 -12.66 -10.13 6.35
CA GLU A 117 -13.44 -9.77 5.16
C GLU A 117 -12.99 -10.54 3.92
N ILE A 118 -11.67 -10.73 3.72
CA ILE A 118 -11.13 -11.55 2.64
C ILE A 118 -11.62 -13.00 2.76
N ILE A 119 -11.50 -13.60 3.94
CA ILE A 119 -11.96 -14.96 4.21
C ILE A 119 -13.47 -15.08 3.96
N ARG A 120 -14.26 -14.15 4.47
CA ARG A 120 -15.72 -14.12 4.28
C ARG A 120 -16.11 -14.12 2.79
N ARG A 121 -15.42 -13.33 1.96
CA ARG A 121 -15.66 -13.29 0.50
C ARG A 121 -15.36 -14.63 -0.14
N ILE A 122 -14.22 -15.21 0.16
CA ILE A 122 -13.78 -16.48 -0.44
C ILE A 122 -14.68 -17.63 0.01
N ASP A 123 -15.06 -17.68 1.30
CA ASP A 123 -15.96 -18.69 1.86
C ASP A 123 -17.34 -18.71 1.23
N GLY A 124 -17.79 -17.54 0.74
CA GLY A 124 -19.05 -17.41 -0.02
C GLY A 124 -19.12 -18.31 -1.27
N ALA A 125 -17.99 -18.72 -1.82
CA ALA A 125 -17.94 -19.67 -2.94
C ALA A 125 -18.30 -21.10 -2.56
N GLY A 126 -18.20 -21.49 -1.29
CA GLY A 126 -18.43 -22.86 -0.80
C GLY A 126 -17.42 -23.89 -1.32
N LEU A 127 -16.18 -23.46 -1.59
CA LEU A 127 -15.11 -24.29 -2.13
C LEU A 127 -13.97 -24.46 -1.14
N THR A 128 -13.24 -25.58 -1.25
CA THR A 128 -12.03 -25.81 -0.44
C THR A 128 -10.84 -25.08 -1.05
N TYR A 129 -10.05 -24.42 -0.21
CA TYR A 129 -8.85 -23.68 -0.58
C TYR A 129 -7.85 -23.65 0.61
N ASP A 130 -6.60 -23.33 0.30
CA ASP A 130 -5.60 -22.92 1.29
C ASP A 130 -5.33 -21.40 1.07
N LEU A 131 -5.37 -20.62 2.14
CA LEU A 131 -5.05 -19.18 2.13
C LEU A 131 -3.94 -18.89 3.12
N GLU A 132 -2.87 -18.29 2.60
CA GLU A 132 -1.73 -17.87 3.41
C GLU A 132 -1.55 -16.35 3.27
N PHE A 133 -1.58 -15.63 4.39
CA PHE A 133 -1.20 -14.22 4.43
C PHE A 133 0.30 -14.10 4.66
N GLN A 134 0.95 -13.30 3.81
CA GLN A 134 2.40 -13.14 3.86
C GLN A 134 2.84 -12.26 5.03
N THR A 135 4.07 -12.48 5.49
CA THR A 135 4.74 -11.62 6.48
C THR A 135 5.02 -10.23 5.90
N GLY A 136 5.22 -9.23 6.78
CA GLY A 136 5.50 -7.84 6.36
C GLY A 136 4.24 -7.01 6.07
N ALA A 137 3.05 -7.49 6.44
CA ALA A 137 1.84 -6.69 6.44
C ALA A 137 2.01 -5.44 7.33
N SER A 138 1.45 -4.31 6.91
CA SER A 138 1.48 -3.06 7.66
C SER A 138 0.08 -2.46 7.80
N GLN A 139 -0.21 -1.93 9.00
CA GLN A 139 -1.44 -1.18 9.27
C GLN A 139 -1.38 0.19 8.60
N SER A 140 -2.52 0.72 8.15
CA SER A 140 -2.68 2.12 7.79
C SER A 140 -2.42 3.02 9.02
N PHE A 141 -1.98 4.24 8.78
CA PHE A 141 -1.85 5.24 9.84
C PHE A 141 -2.13 6.64 9.30
N LEU A 142 -2.52 7.53 10.21
CA LEU A 142 -2.75 8.94 9.95
C LEU A 142 -2.17 9.77 11.11
N THR A 143 -1.34 10.74 10.78
CA THR A 143 -1.01 11.86 11.68
C THR A 143 -2.10 12.90 11.50
N ALA A 144 -2.92 13.10 12.53
CA ALA A 144 -4.02 14.04 12.50
C ALA A 144 -3.54 15.47 12.21
N PRO A 145 -4.34 16.30 11.51
CA PRO A 145 -4.06 17.72 11.37
C PRO A 145 -3.85 18.40 12.73
N GLY A 146 -2.79 19.19 12.84
CA GLY A 146 -2.44 19.84 14.11
C GLY A 146 -1.19 20.70 14.00
N PRO A 147 -0.66 21.19 15.14
CA PRO A 147 0.48 22.13 15.14
C PRO A 147 1.71 21.63 14.36
N PHE A 148 2.01 20.34 14.43
CA PHE A 148 3.16 19.78 13.72
C PHE A 148 2.96 19.74 12.19
N THR A 149 1.80 19.32 11.72
CA THR A 149 1.48 19.30 10.28
C THR A 149 1.42 20.72 9.70
N GLU A 150 0.86 21.67 10.45
CA GLU A 150 0.80 23.08 10.09
C GLU A 150 2.20 23.73 10.03
N LEU A 151 3.07 23.39 10.98
CA LEU A 151 4.46 23.85 11.00
C LEU A 151 5.21 23.40 9.74
N VAL A 152 5.07 22.13 9.38
CA VAL A 152 5.70 21.56 8.17
C VAL A 152 5.13 22.24 6.92
N ALA A 153 3.81 22.31 6.78
CA ALA A 153 3.17 22.95 5.64
C ALA A 153 3.57 24.43 5.49
N GLY A 154 3.60 25.19 6.58
CA GLY A 154 4.02 26.59 6.57
C GLY A 154 5.50 26.81 6.22
N ALA A 155 6.39 25.90 6.63
CA ALA A 155 7.79 25.97 6.26
C ALA A 155 8.03 25.68 4.76
N VAL A 156 7.28 24.73 4.21
CA VAL A 156 7.29 24.44 2.77
C VAL A 156 6.78 25.64 1.98
N GLU A 157 5.65 26.21 2.39
CA GLU A 157 5.04 27.37 1.73
C GLU A 157 5.96 28.59 1.73
N GLU A 158 6.67 28.86 2.82
CA GLU A 158 7.62 29.98 2.91
C GLU A 158 8.74 29.87 1.88
N VAL A 159 9.25 28.68 1.62
CA VAL A 159 10.40 28.47 0.72
C VAL A 159 9.95 28.32 -0.73
N THR A 160 8.84 27.65 -0.98
CA THR A 160 8.40 27.30 -2.36
C THR A 160 7.34 28.25 -2.91
N GLY A 161 6.71 29.07 -2.06
CA GLY A 161 5.51 29.84 -2.41
C GLY A 161 4.25 28.97 -2.61
N ARG A 162 4.31 27.67 -2.28
CA ARG A 162 3.22 26.69 -2.43
C ARG A 162 2.88 26.06 -1.10
N ARG A 163 1.60 26.10 -0.74
CA ARG A 163 1.14 25.35 0.42
C ARG A 163 0.89 23.90 0.03
N PRO A 164 1.65 22.94 0.60
CA PRO A 164 1.52 21.55 0.21
C PRO A 164 0.18 20.94 0.66
N VAL A 165 -0.38 20.08 -0.18
CA VAL A 165 -1.62 19.35 0.15
C VAL A 165 -1.28 18.12 1.00
N PRO A 166 -1.96 17.90 2.15
CA PRO A 166 -1.80 16.67 2.90
C PRO A 166 -2.30 15.48 2.09
N SER A 167 -1.57 14.36 2.12
CA SER A 167 -1.88 13.19 1.32
C SER A 167 -1.56 11.90 2.07
N THR A 168 -2.34 10.84 1.79
CA THR A 168 -2.13 9.48 2.30
C THR A 168 -1.89 8.48 1.16
N SER A 169 -1.80 8.97 -0.08
CA SER A 169 -1.60 8.16 -1.27
C SER A 169 -0.19 7.58 -1.37
N GLY A 170 0.01 6.60 -2.27
CA GLY A 170 1.30 6.00 -2.57
C GLY A 170 1.56 4.67 -1.87
N GLY A 171 2.81 4.22 -1.95
CA GLY A 171 3.27 2.96 -1.36
C GLY A 171 3.51 3.05 0.15
N THR A 172 4.13 2.02 0.71
CA THR A 172 4.62 2.02 2.10
C THR A 172 5.98 2.73 2.19
N SER A 173 6.29 3.23 3.39
CA SER A 173 7.58 3.83 3.72
C SER A 173 8.04 3.36 5.11
N ASP A 174 9.21 3.79 5.55
CA ASP A 174 9.71 3.49 6.89
C ASP A 174 8.89 4.16 8.01
N ALA A 175 8.02 5.11 7.67
CA ALA A 175 7.03 5.66 8.61
C ALA A 175 6.19 4.57 9.28
N ARG A 176 5.97 3.42 8.62
CA ARG A 176 5.28 2.25 9.18
C ARG A 176 5.87 1.71 10.47
N PHE A 177 7.17 1.90 10.69
CA PHE A 177 7.88 1.46 11.89
C PHE A 177 7.90 2.53 12.99
N ILE A 178 7.73 3.80 12.61
CA ILE A 178 7.84 4.96 13.50
C ILE A 178 6.47 5.39 14.02
N LYS A 179 5.41 5.16 13.26
CA LYS A 179 4.02 5.57 13.57
C LYS A 179 3.50 5.14 14.95
N ASP A 180 4.05 4.05 15.49
CA ASP A 180 3.67 3.51 16.79
C ASP A 180 4.52 4.13 17.94
N ILE A 181 5.49 4.99 17.61
CA ILE A 181 6.38 5.67 18.54
C ILE A 181 6.01 7.13 18.68
N CYS A 182 5.76 7.82 17.56
CA CYS A 182 5.40 9.24 17.52
C CYS A 182 4.63 9.59 16.24
N PRO A 183 3.95 10.75 16.20
CA PRO A 183 3.37 11.28 14.95
C PRO A 183 4.45 11.47 13.88
N VAL A 184 4.16 11.02 12.66
CA VAL A 184 5.08 11.06 11.51
C VAL A 184 4.49 11.88 10.38
N VAL A 185 5.29 12.78 9.83
CA VAL A 185 5.03 13.47 8.57
C VAL A 185 6.17 13.14 7.61
N GLU A 186 5.84 12.92 6.35
CA GLU A 186 6.85 12.70 5.32
C GLU A 186 6.86 13.87 4.33
N PHE A 187 8.04 14.37 4.03
CA PHE A 187 8.25 15.40 3.01
C PHE A 187 9.63 15.23 2.37
N GLY A 188 9.71 15.32 1.06
CA GLY A 188 10.99 15.22 0.35
C GLY A 188 10.89 15.65 -1.11
N LEU A 189 11.73 15.10 -1.96
CA LEU A 189 11.89 15.48 -3.35
C LEU A 189 10.68 15.11 -4.23
N VAL A 190 10.75 15.51 -5.49
CA VAL A 190 9.79 15.11 -6.53
C VAL A 190 10.07 13.69 -6.98
N GLY A 191 9.03 12.84 -6.95
CA GLY A 191 9.14 11.40 -7.24
C GLY A 191 8.97 11.00 -8.71
N ARG A 192 9.00 11.93 -9.66
CA ARG A 192 8.67 11.70 -11.07
C ARG A 192 9.52 10.61 -11.75
N THR A 193 10.79 10.50 -11.39
CA THR A 193 11.73 9.51 -11.95
C THR A 193 12.06 8.38 -10.98
N MET A 194 11.41 8.34 -9.82
CA MET A 194 11.62 7.33 -8.79
C MET A 194 11.46 5.91 -9.36
N HIS A 195 12.45 5.03 -9.08
CA HIS A 195 12.54 3.64 -9.54
C HIS A 195 12.66 3.49 -11.08
N LYS A 196 13.00 4.55 -11.80
CA LYS A 196 13.25 4.49 -13.25
C LYS A 196 14.75 4.43 -13.54
N VAL A 197 15.08 3.97 -14.74
CA VAL A 197 16.44 4.13 -15.29
C VAL A 197 16.72 5.62 -15.39
N ASP A 198 17.94 6.06 -15.04
CA ASP A 198 18.34 7.47 -14.97
C ASP A 198 17.52 8.30 -13.98
N GLU A 199 17.22 7.72 -12.81
CA GLU A 199 16.59 8.44 -11.72
C GLU A 199 17.37 9.71 -11.38
N ALA A 200 16.71 10.85 -11.36
CA ALA A 200 17.34 12.16 -11.22
C ALA A 200 16.42 13.16 -10.50
N THR A 201 17.06 14.16 -9.89
CA THR A 201 16.37 15.31 -9.30
C THR A 201 17.13 16.60 -9.64
N PRO A 202 16.44 17.73 -9.84
CA PRO A 202 17.10 19.03 -10.03
C PRO A 202 17.93 19.42 -8.80
N VAL A 203 19.12 19.96 -9.01
CA VAL A 203 19.97 20.46 -7.90
C VAL A 203 19.25 21.57 -7.12
N ALA A 204 18.47 22.40 -7.81
CA ALA A 204 17.67 23.46 -7.19
C ALA A 204 16.66 22.90 -6.16
N ASP A 205 16.06 21.73 -6.43
CA ASP A 205 15.14 21.09 -5.50
C ASP A 205 15.85 20.58 -4.24
N ILE A 206 17.09 20.09 -4.37
CA ILE A 206 17.92 19.68 -3.22
C ILE A 206 18.23 20.91 -2.35
N GLN A 207 18.60 22.03 -2.96
CA GLN A 207 18.88 23.28 -2.25
C GLN A 207 17.64 23.82 -1.52
N ALA A 208 16.49 23.83 -2.21
CA ALA A 208 15.23 24.24 -1.63
C ALA A 208 14.78 23.30 -0.48
N LEU A 209 14.91 21.99 -0.65
CA LEU A 209 14.60 21.02 0.41
C LEU A 209 15.48 21.21 1.65
N THR A 210 16.77 21.52 1.45
CA THR A 210 17.68 21.85 2.55
C THR A 210 17.21 23.11 3.31
N ALA A 211 16.78 24.15 2.59
CA ALA A 211 16.22 25.35 3.21
C ALA A 211 14.91 25.04 3.97
N ILE A 212 14.03 24.23 3.40
CA ILE A 212 12.77 23.81 4.03
C ILE A 212 13.06 23.09 5.35
N TYR A 213 13.96 22.10 5.35
CA TYR A 213 14.30 21.36 6.58
C TYR A 213 14.92 22.28 7.64
N GLY A 214 15.77 23.21 7.23
CA GLY A 214 16.32 24.24 8.15
C GLY A 214 15.20 25.08 8.79
N ARG A 215 14.19 25.49 8.02
CA ARG A 215 13.02 26.22 8.53
C ARG A 215 12.17 25.38 9.47
N ILE A 216 11.92 24.11 9.12
CA ILE A 216 11.17 23.19 9.99
C ILE A 216 11.86 23.04 11.33
N ILE A 217 13.18 22.77 11.35
CA ILE A 217 13.95 22.60 12.58
C ILE A 217 13.90 23.88 13.44
N ALA A 218 14.18 25.04 12.84
CA ALA A 218 14.16 26.31 13.57
C ALA A 218 12.79 26.61 14.21
N ARG A 219 11.70 26.43 13.43
CA ARG A 219 10.32 26.63 13.93
C ARG A 219 9.93 25.60 14.98
N TYR A 220 10.37 24.35 14.80
CA TYR A 220 10.03 23.28 15.72
C TYR A 220 10.52 23.58 17.13
N PHE A 221 11.76 23.92 17.29
CA PHE A 221 12.32 24.25 18.60
C PHE A 221 11.83 25.59 19.17
N ALA A 222 11.34 26.48 18.33
CA ALA A 222 10.65 27.69 18.80
C ALA A 222 9.23 27.44 19.30
N THR A 223 8.59 26.33 18.86
CA THR A 223 7.19 26.04 19.16
C THR A 223 7.02 24.97 20.23
N PHE A 224 7.88 23.95 20.24
CA PHE A 224 7.75 22.73 21.04
C PHE A 224 8.87 22.55 22.10
N ALA A 225 9.86 23.45 22.18
CA ALA A 225 10.96 23.40 23.16
C ALA A 225 10.60 24.08 24.48
#